data_6860ad46ffd93818e56665fc0fba7f52
#
_entry.id   6860ad46ffd93818e56665fc0fba7f52
#
_cell.length_a   1.000
_cell.length_b   1.000
_cell.length_c   1.000
_cell.angle_alpha   90.00
_cell.angle_beta   90.00
_cell.angle_gamma   90.00
#
_symmetry.space_group_name_H-M   'P 1'
#
loop_
_entity.id
_entity.type
_entity.pdbx_description
1 polymer ?
#
loop_
_entity_poly.entity_id
_entity_poly.type
_entity_poly.pdbx_seq_one_letter_code
_entity_poly.pdbx_strand_id
1 'polypeptide(L)'
;MTGPRRLTALVLVLVAIGALATASVAATRGVLTNEAAPGAGGPAGSGHPATGQIGADGAGDDYYPTDGNGGYDVAGYQVSISYDPASRHLDGDTTLTARATAPLSRFNLDLYRLIVRSVEVDGRPAEFTQSGEHELVITPAAVIAADATFSVRVRYDGEPRLFGESGLGAGGWYADSTSGTAVAAGEPHSAPAWYPANDTPTDKATFALTARVPDGWTVVSNGVDEPSTSSDGWTTFRWRQREPVATYLTTIAIGRWRVVRSALPDGTPVIDAYASNAEAAREAEQRLPEILEFLSSRFGPYPFEAAGGIFLGASLGYALETQTRPIYPPQGNVEIIVHENAHQWYGNAVSVRRWSDICLNECLASYAQWLWREAKTGANLDQDYRDAVRRVDFRLRLTEMGSGNEFRGVYTKGPMAIHALRRQIGDAAFDTVLKGWVQRHAGGNASWRDFEAYVSEVSGQRLDGFFDAWFRGTDRPAEAFLWPGTLRP
;
A
#
# COMPACT_ATOMS: atom_id res chain seq x y z
N MET A 1 -5.15 2.46 -54.06
CA MET A 1 -5.90 1.71 -53.01
C MET A 1 -5.01 1.72 -51.78
N THR A 2 -5.26 2.66 -50.86
CA THR A 2 -4.44 2.95 -49.70
C THR A 2 -5.14 2.36 -48.48
N GLY A 3 -4.50 1.38 -47.83
CA GLY A 3 -4.99 0.76 -46.60
C GLY A 3 -4.62 1.64 -45.36
N PRO A 4 -5.44 1.65 -44.30
CA PRO A 4 -5.23 2.50 -43.16
C PRO A 4 -4.12 1.97 -42.24
N ARG A 5 -3.18 2.85 -41.91
CA ARG A 5 -2.20 2.65 -40.84
C ARG A 5 -2.90 2.72 -39.48
N ARG A 6 -2.79 1.66 -38.72
CA ARG A 6 -3.21 1.65 -37.30
C ARG A 6 -2.18 2.46 -36.48
N LEU A 7 -2.59 3.63 -35.96
CA LEU A 7 -1.88 4.31 -34.91
C LEU A 7 -2.13 3.59 -33.57
N THR A 8 -1.07 3.07 -33.00
CA THR A 8 -1.07 2.62 -31.60
C THR A 8 -0.98 3.88 -30.74
N ALA A 9 -2.06 4.21 -30.04
CA ALA A 9 -2.08 5.32 -29.11
C ALA A 9 -1.30 4.92 -27.84
N LEU A 10 -0.14 5.52 -27.67
CA LEU A 10 0.64 5.50 -26.42
C LEU A 10 -0.02 6.49 -25.47
N VAL A 11 -0.66 6.01 -24.42
CA VAL A 11 -1.20 6.90 -23.36
C VAL A 11 -0.03 7.38 -22.52
N LEU A 12 0.45 8.59 -22.81
CA LEU A 12 1.36 9.35 -21.95
C LEU A 12 0.51 10.04 -20.88
N VAL A 13 0.72 9.68 -19.63
CA VAL A 13 0.24 10.44 -18.47
C VAL A 13 1.11 11.69 -18.36
N LEU A 14 0.56 12.85 -18.72
CA LEU A 14 1.20 14.15 -18.50
C LEU A 14 0.92 14.63 -17.07
N VAL A 15 1.95 14.62 -16.23
CA VAL A 15 1.93 15.26 -14.91
C VAL A 15 2.21 16.75 -15.10
N ALA A 16 1.27 17.60 -14.72
CA ALA A 16 1.44 19.06 -14.71
C ALA A 16 2.31 19.47 -13.50
N ILE A 17 3.43 20.14 -13.75
CA ILE A 17 4.34 20.65 -12.73
C ILE A 17 3.92 22.08 -12.36
N GLY A 18 3.45 22.23 -11.10
CA GLY A 18 3.32 23.54 -10.45
C GLY A 18 4.50 23.76 -9.52
N ALA A 19 5.36 24.75 -9.83
CA ALA A 19 6.47 25.13 -8.98
C ALA A 19 6.04 26.17 -7.94
N LEU A 20 6.24 25.88 -6.66
CA LEU A 20 6.19 26.88 -5.58
C LEU A 20 7.45 26.79 -4.71
N ALA A 21 7.99 27.95 -4.40
CA ALA A 21 9.28 28.16 -3.78
C ALA A 21 9.28 27.84 -2.27
N THR A 22 10.31 27.15 -1.80
CA THR A 22 10.56 26.83 -0.39
C THR A 22 11.43 27.90 0.28
N ALA A 23 11.04 28.34 1.47
CA ALA A 23 11.87 29.11 2.37
C ALA A 23 12.47 28.17 3.45
N SER A 24 13.80 28.11 3.50
CA SER A 24 14.56 27.31 4.48
C SER A 24 14.70 28.03 5.81
N VAL A 25 14.40 27.34 6.91
CA VAL A 25 14.80 27.75 8.29
C VAL A 25 15.78 26.71 8.83
N ALA A 26 16.97 27.16 9.14
CA ALA A 26 18.04 26.36 9.76
C ALA A 26 17.86 26.29 11.28
N ALA A 27 17.86 25.09 11.85
CA ALA A 27 17.94 24.88 13.30
C ALA A 27 19.25 24.13 13.64
N THR A 28 19.98 24.72 14.58
CA THR A 28 21.28 24.28 15.08
C THR A 28 21.20 23.06 16.02
N ARG A 29 22.06 22.08 15.77
CA ARG A 29 22.26 20.89 16.63
C ARG A 29 23.12 21.20 17.85
N GLY A 30 22.66 20.76 19.03
CA GLY A 30 23.49 20.58 20.23
C GLY A 30 23.65 19.08 20.52
N VAL A 31 24.90 18.62 20.51
CA VAL A 31 25.28 17.24 20.87
C VAL A 31 25.58 17.22 22.37
N LEU A 32 24.97 16.31 23.11
CA LEU A 32 25.39 15.92 24.46
C LEU A 32 25.63 14.42 24.51
N THR A 33 26.90 14.06 24.68
CA THR A 33 27.37 12.71 25.00
C THR A 33 27.21 12.45 26.49
N ASN A 34 26.72 11.29 26.88
CA ASN A 34 26.84 10.84 28.28
C ASN A 34 27.31 9.38 28.33
N GLU A 35 28.50 9.18 28.93
CA GLU A 35 29.11 7.89 29.19
C GLU A 35 28.47 7.25 30.43
N ALA A 36 28.23 5.96 30.40
CA ALA A 36 27.75 5.15 31.52
C ALA A 36 28.86 4.31 32.10
N ALA A 37 29.04 4.39 33.42
CA ALA A 37 29.89 3.51 34.20
C ALA A 37 29.09 2.37 34.88
N PRO A 38 29.65 1.16 35.13
CA PRO A 38 28.93 0.00 35.65
C PRO A 38 28.86 -0.02 37.19
N GLY A 39 27.69 -0.32 37.73
CA GLY A 39 27.46 -0.46 39.18
C GLY A 39 26.52 -1.63 39.52
N ALA A 40 27.09 -2.57 40.19
CA ALA A 40 26.64 -3.59 41.15
C ALA A 40 25.15 -3.82 41.44
N GLY A 41 24.79 -5.11 41.51
CA GLY A 41 23.49 -5.64 41.88
C GLY A 41 23.03 -5.37 43.29
N GLY A 42 21.73 -5.24 43.46
CA GLY A 42 20.98 -5.17 44.70
C GLY A 42 19.60 -5.83 44.55
N PRO A 43 18.93 -6.22 45.63
CA PRO A 43 17.87 -7.23 45.64
C PRO A 43 16.54 -6.74 45.10
N ALA A 44 15.67 -7.70 44.71
CA ALA A 44 14.32 -7.49 44.22
C ALA A 44 13.53 -6.50 45.08
N GLY A 45 13.29 -5.31 44.56
CA GLY A 45 12.53 -4.26 45.18
C GLY A 45 11.13 -4.16 44.59
N SER A 46 10.15 -4.11 45.47
CA SER A 46 8.82 -3.56 45.39
C SER A 46 8.50 -2.80 44.08
N GLY A 47 7.55 -3.35 43.30
CA GLY A 47 7.07 -2.73 42.07
C GLY A 47 6.62 -1.28 42.26
N HIS A 48 7.46 -0.37 41.79
CA HIS A 48 6.98 0.97 41.47
C HIS A 48 6.04 0.83 40.28
N PRO A 49 4.89 1.53 40.25
CA PRO A 49 4.11 1.59 39.03
C PRO A 49 5.02 2.08 37.92
N ALA A 50 5.09 1.32 36.83
CA ALA A 50 5.89 1.71 35.68
C ALA A 50 5.48 3.13 35.28
N THR A 51 6.42 4.06 35.27
CA THR A 51 6.19 5.39 34.74
C THR A 51 5.97 5.20 33.22
N GLY A 52 4.71 5.36 32.77
CA GLY A 52 4.37 5.25 31.38
C GLY A 52 5.11 6.31 30.55
N GLN A 53 5.54 5.93 29.39
CA GLN A 53 6.12 6.84 28.39
C GLN A 53 5.06 7.27 27.38
N ILE A 54 5.35 8.30 26.64
CA ILE A 54 4.54 8.79 25.53
C ILE A 54 4.96 8.02 24.29
N GLY A 55 4.01 7.45 23.56
CA GLY A 55 4.23 6.87 22.24
C GLY A 55 4.75 7.95 21.27
N ALA A 56 5.52 7.52 20.27
CA ALA A 56 6.05 8.45 19.27
C ALA A 56 4.92 8.94 18.34
N ASP A 57 5.02 10.20 17.94
CA ASP A 57 4.08 10.88 17.03
C ASP A 57 4.41 10.60 15.55
N GLY A 58 4.92 9.42 15.23
CA GLY A 58 5.26 8.94 13.89
C GLY A 58 5.92 7.58 13.94
N ALA A 59 5.75 6.79 12.88
CA ALA A 59 6.35 5.46 12.73
C ALA A 59 7.82 5.50 12.25
N GLY A 60 8.38 6.67 12.01
CA GLY A 60 9.79 6.86 11.66
C GLY A 60 10.07 6.76 10.16
N ASP A 61 9.10 7.01 9.30
CA ASP A 61 9.34 7.20 7.87
C ASP A 61 9.93 8.59 7.59
N ASP A 62 11.02 8.65 6.81
CA ASP A 62 11.72 9.90 6.53
C ASP A 62 10.96 10.81 5.55
N TYR A 63 10.04 10.25 4.75
CA TYR A 63 9.23 11.00 3.79
C TYR A 63 7.92 11.50 4.39
N TYR A 64 7.36 10.70 5.29
CA TYR A 64 6.11 10.95 5.99
C TYR A 64 6.30 10.82 7.50
N PRO A 65 7.02 11.77 8.13
CA PRO A 65 7.47 11.64 9.51
C PRO A 65 6.35 11.68 10.56
N THR A 66 5.16 12.11 10.17
CA THR A 66 3.97 12.16 11.03
C THR A 66 2.98 11.03 10.74
N ASP A 67 3.31 10.11 9.83
CA ASP A 67 2.44 8.99 9.52
C ASP A 67 2.70 7.82 10.44
N GLY A 68 1.62 7.19 10.85
CA GLY A 68 1.65 6.14 11.85
C GLY A 68 2.17 6.64 13.19
N ASN A 69 2.27 5.76 14.16
CA ASN A 69 2.59 6.09 15.53
C ASN A 69 3.40 4.97 16.19
N GLY A 70 4.19 5.32 17.20
CA GLY A 70 5.01 4.35 17.91
C GLY A 70 4.49 3.98 19.30
N GLY A 71 5.03 2.87 19.83
CA GLY A 71 4.76 2.39 21.18
C GLY A 71 3.76 1.24 21.26
N TYR A 72 3.17 0.84 20.15
CA TYR A 72 2.26 -0.30 20.04
C TYR A 72 2.31 -0.93 18.64
N ASP A 73 1.64 -2.06 18.48
CA ASP A 73 1.53 -2.88 17.28
C ASP A 73 0.08 -3.38 17.18
N VAL A 74 -0.62 -3.05 16.09
CA VAL A 74 -2.05 -3.36 15.92
C VAL A 74 -2.22 -4.77 15.39
N ALA A 75 -2.99 -5.57 16.10
CA ALA A 75 -3.31 -6.95 15.69
C ALA A 75 -4.55 -7.01 14.77
N GLY A 76 -5.48 -6.05 14.89
CA GLY A 76 -6.69 -6.07 14.08
C GLY A 76 -7.59 -4.87 14.25
N TYR A 77 -8.28 -4.51 13.17
CA TYR A 77 -9.30 -3.48 13.09
C TYR A 77 -10.70 -4.09 12.89
N GLN A 78 -11.66 -3.60 13.64
CA GLN A 78 -13.09 -3.84 13.45
C GLN A 78 -13.74 -2.48 13.16
N VAL A 79 -13.94 -2.19 11.88
CA VAL A 79 -14.49 -0.93 11.41
C VAL A 79 -15.98 -1.09 11.15
N SER A 80 -16.81 -0.31 11.85
CA SER A 80 -18.24 -0.24 11.60
C SER A 80 -18.60 1.17 11.15
N ILE A 81 -19.21 1.29 9.98
CA ILE A 81 -19.65 2.58 9.44
C ILE A 81 -21.09 2.54 8.98
N SER A 82 -21.76 3.70 9.06
CA SER A 82 -22.99 3.99 8.34
C SER A 82 -22.72 5.17 7.42
N TYR A 83 -22.98 5.04 6.13
CA TYR A 83 -22.73 6.10 5.15
C TYR A 83 -23.95 6.36 4.29
N ASP A 84 -24.33 7.62 4.21
CA ASP A 84 -25.41 8.05 3.30
C ASP A 84 -24.81 8.85 2.12
N PRO A 85 -24.81 8.29 0.91
CA PRO A 85 -24.31 8.97 -0.28
C PRO A 85 -25.03 10.28 -0.61
N ALA A 86 -26.26 10.49 -0.14
CA ALA A 86 -27.02 11.70 -0.41
C ALA A 86 -26.54 12.89 0.43
N SER A 87 -26.27 12.66 1.70
CA SER A 87 -25.70 13.66 2.62
C SER A 87 -24.19 13.66 2.68
N ARG A 88 -23.54 12.59 2.16
CA ARG A 88 -22.10 12.30 2.28
C ARG A 88 -21.62 12.16 3.72
N HIS A 89 -22.55 11.93 4.64
CA HIS A 89 -22.23 11.80 6.04
C HIS A 89 -21.87 10.35 6.39
N LEU A 90 -20.79 10.20 7.16
CA LEU A 90 -20.31 8.95 7.72
C LEU A 90 -20.45 9.02 9.24
N ASP A 91 -21.09 8.01 9.83
CA ASP A 91 -21.00 7.69 11.25
C ASP A 91 -20.10 6.47 11.43
N GLY A 92 -19.09 6.54 12.27
CA GLY A 92 -18.08 5.51 12.47
C GLY A 92 -17.97 5.04 13.92
N ASP A 93 -17.74 3.75 14.09
CA ASP A 93 -17.42 3.09 15.37
C ASP A 93 -16.34 2.04 15.08
N THR A 94 -15.09 2.40 15.36
CA THR A 94 -13.95 1.54 15.11
C THR A 94 -13.39 1.02 16.42
N THR A 95 -13.18 -0.28 16.49
CA THR A 95 -12.42 -0.93 17.57
C THR A 95 -11.15 -1.54 17.00
N LEU A 96 -10.01 -1.16 17.53
CA LEU A 96 -8.74 -1.83 17.26
C LEU A 96 -8.27 -2.60 18.50
N THR A 97 -7.53 -3.68 18.25
CA THR A 97 -6.82 -4.45 19.27
C THR A 97 -5.34 -4.31 18.99
N ALA A 98 -4.56 -3.89 19.97
CA ALA A 98 -3.14 -3.68 19.85
C ALA A 98 -2.35 -4.28 21.02
N ARG A 99 -1.05 -4.48 20.84
CA ARG A 99 -0.10 -4.85 21.86
C ARG A 99 0.85 -3.69 22.11
N ALA A 100 0.98 -3.25 23.35
CA ALA A 100 1.93 -2.21 23.72
C ALA A 100 3.38 -2.76 23.59
N THR A 101 4.25 -2.05 22.87
CA THR A 101 5.68 -2.39 22.78
C THR A 101 6.52 -1.79 23.89
N ALA A 102 5.91 -0.86 24.65
CA ALA A 102 6.49 -0.18 25.81
C ALA A 102 5.36 0.23 26.79
N PRO A 103 5.65 0.57 28.07
CA PRO A 103 4.63 1.08 28.98
C PRO A 103 4.09 2.43 28.45
N LEU A 104 2.78 2.53 28.14
CA LEU A 104 2.19 3.72 27.52
C LEU A 104 1.32 4.50 28.49
N SER A 105 1.63 5.77 28.68
CA SER A 105 0.79 6.76 29.36
C SER A 105 -0.03 7.60 28.37
N ARG A 106 0.41 7.69 27.11
CA ARG A 106 -0.25 8.37 26.00
C ARG A 106 0.20 7.72 24.70
N PHE A 107 -0.69 7.67 23.71
CA PHE A 107 -0.41 7.22 22.34
C PHE A 107 -1.34 7.93 21.36
N ASN A 108 -1.05 7.84 20.07
CA ASN A 108 -1.87 8.48 19.06
C ASN A 108 -2.43 7.44 18.07
N LEU A 109 -3.44 7.86 17.29
CA LEU A 109 -3.94 7.23 16.07
C LEU A 109 -4.06 8.33 15.02
N ASP A 110 -4.02 7.93 13.75
CA ASP A 110 -4.23 8.84 12.63
C ASP A 110 -5.72 8.87 12.25
N LEU A 111 -6.33 10.08 12.22
CA LEU A 111 -7.71 10.29 11.78
C LEU A 111 -7.87 11.69 11.19
N TYR A 112 -8.20 11.77 9.91
CA TYR A 112 -8.24 13.03 9.18
C TYR A 112 -9.64 13.65 9.16
N ARG A 113 -9.78 14.82 9.79
CA ARG A 113 -10.96 15.71 9.73
C ARG A 113 -12.33 15.13 10.11
N LEU A 114 -12.42 13.89 10.52
CA LEU A 114 -13.63 13.35 11.15
C LEU A 114 -13.66 13.76 12.62
N ILE A 115 -14.85 14.02 13.13
CA ILE A 115 -15.03 14.55 14.50
C ILE A 115 -15.13 13.37 15.46
N VAL A 116 -14.20 13.25 16.40
CA VAL A 116 -14.24 12.21 17.43
C VAL A 116 -15.27 12.59 18.50
N ARG A 117 -16.15 11.64 18.82
CA ARG A 117 -17.22 11.80 19.82
C ARG A 117 -16.87 11.16 21.16
N SER A 118 -16.19 10.01 21.12
CA SER A 118 -15.70 9.34 22.33
C SER A 118 -14.55 8.40 22.01
N VAL A 119 -13.67 8.22 23.00
CA VAL A 119 -12.62 7.22 23.00
C VAL A 119 -12.72 6.38 24.27
N GLU A 120 -12.62 5.07 24.11
CA GLU A 120 -12.54 4.11 25.21
C GLU A 120 -11.27 3.27 25.05
N VAL A 121 -10.54 3.06 26.14
CA VAL A 121 -9.41 2.12 26.21
C VAL A 121 -9.78 1.03 27.21
N ASP A 122 -9.80 -0.22 26.79
CA ASP A 122 -10.25 -1.39 27.56
C ASP A 122 -11.65 -1.18 28.21
N GLY A 123 -12.56 -0.59 27.42
CA GLY A 123 -13.92 -0.29 27.84
C GLY A 123 -14.06 0.83 28.87
N ARG A 124 -12.99 1.59 29.14
CA ARG A 124 -12.99 2.78 30.02
C ARG A 124 -12.84 4.05 29.20
N PRO A 125 -13.61 5.09 29.49
CA PRO A 125 -13.42 6.39 28.84
C PRO A 125 -11.97 6.87 28.98
N ALA A 126 -11.42 7.37 27.88
CA ALA A 126 -10.09 7.94 27.80
C ALA A 126 -10.19 9.43 27.43
N GLU A 127 -9.27 10.25 27.93
CA GLU A 127 -9.10 11.61 27.45
C GLU A 127 -8.51 11.60 26.05
N PHE A 128 -8.96 12.51 25.19
CA PHE A 128 -8.44 12.63 23.84
C PHE A 128 -8.44 14.07 23.34
N THR A 129 -7.55 14.34 22.39
CA THR A 129 -7.55 15.59 21.61
C THR A 129 -7.20 15.30 20.17
N GLN A 130 -7.85 15.99 19.23
CA GLN A 130 -7.43 15.99 17.83
C GLN A 130 -6.42 17.12 17.63
N SER A 131 -5.26 16.82 17.08
CA SER A 131 -4.12 17.74 16.95
C SER A 131 -3.51 17.64 15.55
N GLY A 132 -2.86 18.71 15.12
CA GLY A 132 -2.25 18.74 13.78
C GLY A 132 -3.30 18.54 12.68
N GLU A 133 -2.92 17.83 11.63
CA GLU A 133 -3.78 17.55 10.49
C GLU A 133 -4.60 16.28 10.68
N HIS A 134 -4.03 15.23 11.29
CA HIS A 134 -4.64 13.91 11.41
C HIS A 134 -4.35 13.17 12.73
N GLU A 135 -3.73 13.81 13.72
CA GLU A 135 -3.39 13.16 14.99
C GLU A 135 -4.58 13.10 15.95
N LEU A 136 -4.93 11.90 16.39
CA LEU A 136 -5.83 11.64 17.51
C LEU A 136 -5.01 11.20 18.73
N VAL A 137 -4.69 12.14 19.60
CA VAL A 137 -3.92 11.92 20.83
C VAL A 137 -4.82 11.32 21.91
N ILE A 138 -4.45 10.19 22.51
CA ILE A 138 -5.23 9.42 23.48
C ILE A 138 -4.44 9.25 24.77
N THR A 139 -5.08 9.62 25.90
CA THR A 139 -4.55 9.42 27.27
C THR A 139 -5.44 8.41 27.98
N PRO A 140 -5.02 7.14 28.13
CA PRO A 140 -5.81 6.13 28.83
C PRO A 140 -5.92 6.45 30.32
N ALA A 141 -6.99 5.96 30.96
CA ALA A 141 -7.24 6.18 32.40
C ALA A 141 -6.17 5.56 33.33
N ALA A 142 -5.36 4.65 32.80
CA ALA A 142 -4.22 4.02 33.48
C ALA A 142 -3.14 3.71 32.47
N VAL A 143 -1.88 3.65 32.92
CA VAL A 143 -0.74 3.25 32.10
C VAL A 143 -0.96 1.82 31.56
N ILE A 144 -0.85 1.65 30.26
CA ILE A 144 -0.85 0.34 29.60
C ILE A 144 0.54 -0.27 29.81
N ALA A 145 0.62 -1.46 30.39
CA ALA A 145 1.90 -2.11 30.63
C ALA A 145 2.56 -2.56 29.30
N ALA A 146 3.89 -2.62 29.28
CA ALA A 146 4.59 -3.24 28.15
C ALA A 146 4.11 -4.67 27.92
N ASP A 147 4.03 -5.08 26.66
CA ASP A 147 3.55 -6.37 26.18
C ASP A 147 2.06 -6.68 26.49
N ALA A 148 1.34 -5.75 27.14
CA ALA A 148 -0.09 -5.92 27.34
C ALA A 148 -0.86 -5.74 26.02
N THR A 149 -1.82 -6.63 25.82
CA THR A 149 -2.86 -6.44 24.79
C THR A 149 -3.92 -5.48 25.36
N PHE A 150 -4.32 -4.51 24.55
CA PHE A 150 -5.36 -3.55 24.89
C PHE A 150 -6.27 -3.28 23.70
N SER A 151 -7.46 -2.75 23.98
CA SER A 151 -8.42 -2.36 22.95
C SER A 151 -8.66 -0.86 22.98
N VAL A 152 -8.85 -0.28 21.80
CA VAL A 152 -9.25 1.14 21.67
C VAL A 152 -10.51 1.19 20.81
N ARG A 153 -11.57 1.79 21.34
CA ARG A 153 -12.80 2.06 20.61
C ARG A 153 -12.96 3.56 20.41
N VAL A 154 -13.13 3.96 19.16
CA VAL A 154 -13.32 5.35 18.76
C VAL A 154 -14.66 5.49 18.05
N ARG A 155 -15.52 6.41 18.51
CA ARG A 155 -16.73 6.83 17.80
C ARG A 155 -16.50 8.19 17.20
N TYR A 156 -16.85 8.33 15.93
CA TYR A 156 -16.59 9.52 15.15
C TYR A 156 -17.65 9.70 14.06
N ASP A 157 -17.74 10.90 13.51
CA ASP A 157 -18.63 11.20 12.40
C ASP A 157 -18.14 12.39 11.58
N GLY A 158 -18.70 12.56 10.39
CA GLY A 158 -18.45 13.70 9.53
C GLY A 158 -18.54 13.38 8.05
N GLU A 159 -18.05 14.28 7.22
CA GLU A 159 -17.90 14.07 5.78
C GLU A 159 -16.46 13.66 5.47
N PRO A 160 -16.20 12.39 5.09
CA PRO A 160 -14.87 11.95 4.71
C PRO A 160 -14.36 12.69 3.47
N ARG A 161 -13.03 12.89 3.38
CA ARG A 161 -12.42 13.70 2.31
C ARG A 161 -11.10 13.10 1.84
N LEU A 162 -10.62 13.60 0.71
CA LEU A 162 -9.23 13.38 0.29
C LEU A 162 -8.28 14.08 1.27
N PHE A 163 -7.15 13.45 1.53
CA PHE A 163 -6.08 14.03 2.31
C PHE A 163 -4.71 13.56 1.84
N GLY A 164 -3.67 14.30 2.24
CA GLY A 164 -2.32 14.03 1.79
C GLY A 164 -2.13 14.33 0.31
N GLU A 165 -0.89 14.47 -0.09
CA GLU A 165 -0.46 14.55 -1.48
C GLU A 165 0.80 13.69 -1.61
N SER A 166 0.81 12.82 -2.61
CA SER A 166 1.97 12.01 -2.97
C SER A 166 2.33 12.24 -4.43
N GLY A 167 3.32 11.53 -4.92
CA GLY A 167 3.60 11.48 -6.35
C GLY A 167 2.46 10.94 -7.22
N LEU A 168 1.47 10.26 -6.61
CA LEU A 168 0.23 9.80 -7.26
C LEU A 168 -0.94 10.78 -7.12
N GLY A 169 -0.83 11.81 -6.27
CA GLY A 169 -1.88 12.77 -5.95
C GLY A 169 -2.48 12.57 -4.55
N ALA A 170 -3.61 13.23 -4.28
CA ALA A 170 -4.30 13.07 -3.00
C ALA A 170 -4.95 11.68 -2.89
N GLY A 171 -4.83 11.07 -1.71
CA GLY A 171 -5.49 9.82 -1.35
C GLY A 171 -6.70 10.05 -0.43
N GLY A 172 -7.29 8.97 0.08
CA GLY A 172 -8.35 8.98 1.06
C GLY A 172 -9.73 8.69 0.47
N TRP A 173 -10.72 9.52 0.77
CA TRP A 173 -12.11 9.27 0.40
C TRP A 173 -12.54 10.06 -0.84
N TYR A 174 -12.73 9.36 -1.93
CA TYR A 174 -13.30 9.90 -3.17
C TYR A 174 -14.82 9.79 -3.13
N ALA A 175 -15.54 10.88 -3.38
CA ALA A 175 -16.98 10.89 -3.51
C ALA A 175 -17.39 11.58 -4.81
N ASP A 176 -17.95 10.81 -5.75
CA ASP A 176 -18.48 11.35 -7.01
C ASP A 176 -19.89 11.93 -6.81
N SER A 177 -20.01 13.24 -6.95
CA SER A 177 -21.27 13.95 -6.78
C SER A 177 -22.35 13.60 -7.81
N THR A 178 -21.97 13.04 -8.96
CA THR A 178 -22.89 12.71 -10.04
C THR A 178 -23.53 11.34 -9.84
N SER A 179 -22.73 10.33 -9.53
CA SER A 179 -23.18 8.95 -9.32
C SER A 179 -23.49 8.64 -7.85
N GLY A 180 -22.98 9.42 -6.91
CA GLY A 180 -23.02 9.14 -5.48
C GLY A 180 -22.02 8.04 -5.06
N THR A 181 -21.21 7.51 -5.99
CA THR A 181 -20.19 6.50 -5.69
C THR A 181 -19.16 7.08 -4.74
N ALA A 182 -18.80 6.31 -3.71
CA ALA A 182 -17.71 6.67 -2.80
C ALA A 182 -16.70 5.52 -2.71
N VAL A 183 -15.40 5.86 -2.67
CA VAL A 183 -14.31 4.88 -2.65
C VAL A 183 -13.19 5.41 -1.76
N ALA A 184 -12.68 4.56 -0.87
CA ALA A 184 -11.44 4.83 -0.15
C ALA A 184 -10.27 4.21 -0.92
N ALA A 185 -9.32 5.05 -1.34
CA ALA A 185 -8.13 4.65 -2.08
C ALA A 185 -7.03 5.70 -1.91
N GLY A 186 -5.78 5.28 -1.97
CA GLY A 186 -4.62 6.18 -1.93
C GLY A 186 -3.37 5.48 -1.43
N GLU A 187 -2.24 5.90 -1.98
CA GLU A 187 -0.91 5.51 -1.56
C GLU A 187 -0.03 6.77 -1.51
N PRO A 188 0.65 7.01 -0.40
CA PRO A 188 0.80 6.18 0.79
C PRO A 188 -0.36 6.28 1.81
N HIS A 189 -1.34 7.15 1.62
CA HIS A 189 -2.38 7.46 2.59
C HIS A 189 -3.78 7.16 2.07
N SER A 190 -4.61 6.47 2.89
CA SER A 190 -6.05 6.38 2.64
C SER A 190 -6.87 6.15 3.91
N ALA A 191 -6.41 5.30 4.81
CA ALA A 191 -7.15 4.85 5.97
C ALA A 191 -7.60 5.98 6.90
N PRO A 192 -6.78 6.96 7.28
CA PRO A 192 -7.18 8.04 8.19
C PRO A 192 -8.34 8.89 7.69
N ALA A 193 -8.62 8.87 6.39
CA ALA A 193 -9.76 9.59 5.81
C ALA A 193 -11.13 9.01 6.19
N TRP A 194 -11.19 7.77 6.70
CA TRP A 194 -12.46 7.11 6.95
C TRP A 194 -12.54 6.24 8.21
N TYR A 195 -11.40 5.88 8.83
CA TYR A 195 -11.35 5.27 10.16
C TYR A 195 -10.03 5.59 10.87
N PRO A 196 -10.00 5.62 12.22
CA PRO A 196 -8.76 5.82 12.96
C PRO A 196 -7.84 4.61 12.82
N ALA A 197 -6.60 4.86 12.40
CA ALA A 197 -5.62 3.85 12.08
C ALA A 197 -4.24 4.16 12.66
N ASN A 198 -3.34 3.20 12.64
CA ASN A 198 -1.90 3.40 12.69
C ASN A 198 -1.39 3.37 11.24
N ASP A 199 -1.32 4.55 10.58
CA ASP A 199 -1.19 4.62 9.12
C ASP A 199 0.26 4.50 8.65
N THR A 200 0.76 3.29 8.71
CA THR A 200 2.12 2.94 8.28
C THR A 200 2.13 1.57 7.58
N PRO A 201 2.95 1.36 6.54
CA PRO A 201 3.07 0.05 5.91
C PRO A 201 3.68 -1.02 6.81
N THR A 202 4.30 -0.61 7.95
CA THR A 202 4.98 -1.51 8.87
C THR A 202 4.07 -2.12 9.94
N ASP A 203 2.86 -1.58 10.15
CA ASP A 203 1.90 -2.10 11.13
C ASP A 203 0.73 -2.77 10.39
N LYS A 204 0.94 -4.03 10.00
CA LYS A 204 -0.06 -4.83 9.31
C LYS A 204 -1.00 -5.52 10.29
N ALA A 205 -2.29 -5.44 10.05
CA ALA A 205 -3.32 -5.99 10.92
C ALA A 205 -4.41 -6.74 10.16
N THR A 206 -5.14 -7.61 10.84
CA THR A 206 -6.40 -8.15 10.30
C THR A 206 -7.44 -7.03 10.18
N PHE A 207 -8.32 -7.14 9.19
CA PHE A 207 -9.31 -6.10 8.94
C PHE A 207 -10.71 -6.69 8.78
N ALA A 208 -11.68 -6.14 9.50
CA ALA A 208 -13.09 -6.49 9.38
C ALA A 208 -13.93 -5.22 9.24
N LEU A 209 -14.78 -5.21 8.21
CA LEU A 209 -15.68 -4.08 7.91
C LEU A 209 -17.14 -4.51 8.07
N THR A 210 -17.90 -3.71 8.81
CA THR A 210 -19.36 -3.69 8.77
C THR A 210 -19.80 -2.34 8.22
N ALA A 211 -20.41 -2.33 7.03
CA ALA A 211 -20.84 -1.10 6.39
C ALA A 211 -22.35 -1.12 6.15
N ARG A 212 -23.05 -0.09 6.59
CA ARG A 212 -24.48 0.11 6.44
C ARG A 212 -24.75 1.28 5.48
N VAL A 213 -25.50 1.02 4.43
CA VAL A 213 -25.84 2.02 3.39
C VAL A 213 -27.34 1.95 3.07
N PRO A 214 -27.96 3.00 2.52
CA PRO A 214 -29.35 2.94 2.07
C PRO A 214 -29.61 1.82 1.07
N ASP A 215 -30.80 1.25 1.07
CA ASP A 215 -31.19 0.19 0.13
C ASP A 215 -30.94 0.61 -1.34
N GLY A 216 -30.51 -0.35 -2.15
CA GLY A 216 -30.11 -0.14 -3.54
C GLY A 216 -28.67 0.29 -3.74
N TRP A 217 -27.91 0.49 -2.66
CA TRP A 217 -26.45 0.64 -2.69
C TRP A 217 -25.79 -0.70 -2.34
N THR A 218 -24.57 -0.88 -2.82
CA THR A 218 -23.75 -2.08 -2.56
C THR A 218 -22.39 -1.65 -2.05
N VAL A 219 -21.86 -2.41 -1.10
CA VAL A 219 -20.52 -2.21 -0.54
C VAL A 219 -19.61 -3.36 -0.96
N VAL A 220 -18.41 -3.03 -1.43
CA VAL A 220 -17.33 -3.99 -1.72
C VAL A 220 -16.08 -3.55 -0.97
N SER A 221 -15.33 -4.51 -0.42
CA SER A 221 -14.11 -4.27 0.37
C SER A 221 -13.13 -5.42 0.23
N ASN A 222 -12.08 -5.44 1.03
CA ASN A 222 -11.03 -6.47 1.07
C ASN A 222 -11.57 -7.82 1.57
N GLY A 223 -10.93 -8.90 1.14
CA GLY A 223 -11.16 -10.25 1.62
C GLY A 223 -12.47 -10.87 1.17
N VAL A 224 -13.15 -11.58 2.05
CA VAL A 224 -14.40 -12.29 1.78
C VAL A 224 -15.59 -11.60 2.43
N ASP A 225 -16.74 -11.64 1.76
CA ASP A 225 -18.00 -11.12 2.28
C ASP A 225 -18.85 -12.18 2.99
N GLU A 226 -19.73 -11.70 3.86
CA GLU A 226 -20.81 -12.47 4.46
C GLU A 226 -22.15 -12.07 3.81
N PRO A 227 -23.21 -12.88 3.93
CA PRO A 227 -24.53 -12.48 3.45
C PRO A 227 -24.98 -11.15 4.05
N SER A 228 -25.39 -10.22 3.20
CA SER A 228 -25.92 -8.93 3.63
C SER A 228 -27.30 -9.07 4.30
N THR A 229 -27.65 -8.09 5.14
CA THR A 229 -28.94 -8.05 5.84
C THR A 229 -29.57 -6.68 5.65
N SER A 230 -30.89 -6.64 5.32
CA SER A 230 -31.62 -5.37 5.12
C SER A 230 -32.67 -5.19 6.22
N SER A 231 -32.78 -3.97 6.75
CA SER A 231 -33.82 -3.53 7.66
C SER A 231 -33.99 -2.02 7.59
N ASP A 232 -35.24 -1.56 7.71
CA ASP A 232 -35.59 -0.13 7.84
C ASP A 232 -35.05 0.78 6.72
N GLY A 233 -35.03 0.27 5.47
CA GLY A 233 -34.56 1.01 4.30
C GLY A 233 -33.02 1.07 4.16
N TRP A 234 -32.32 0.25 4.91
CA TRP A 234 -30.86 0.15 4.88
C TRP A 234 -30.39 -1.29 4.74
N THR A 235 -29.27 -1.47 4.06
CA THR A 235 -28.60 -2.76 3.90
C THR A 235 -27.22 -2.72 4.56
N THR A 236 -26.91 -3.76 5.35
CA THR A 236 -25.63 -3.95 6.04
C THR A 236 -24.83 -5.03 5.35
N PHE A 237 -23.60 -4.69 4.98
CA PHE A 237 -22.60 -5.56 4.37
C PHE A 237 -21.50 -5.84 5.37
N ARG A 238 -20.91 -7.04 5.32
CA ARG A 238 -19.79 -7.47 6.17
C ARG A 238 -18.71 -8.06 5.32
N TRP A 239 -17.46 -7.63 5.57
CA TRP A 239 -16.28 -8.08 4.86
C TRP A 239 -15.19 -8.43 5.88
N ARG A 240 -14.35 -9.43 5.55
CA ARG A 240 -13.27 -9.84 6.42
C ARG A 240 -12.02 -10.17 5.60
N GLN A 241 -10.92 -9.51 5.96
CA GLN A 241 -9.56 -9.80 5.51
C GLN A 241 -8.80 -10.44 6.67
N ARG A 242 -8.45 -11.72 6.55
CA ARG A 242 -7.82 -12.46 7.65
C ARG A 242 -6.29 -12.34 7.63
N GLU A 243 -5.68 -12.35 6.45
CA GLU A 243 -4.26 -12.09 6.33
C GLU A 243 -4.00 -10.61 6.65
N PRO A 244 -2.93 -10.33 7.43
CA PRO A 244 -2.58 -8.97 7.78
C PRO A 244 -2.43 -8.06 6.56
N VAL A 245 -2.99 -6.88 6.64
CA VAL A 245 -3.01 -5.86 5.58
C VAL A 245 -2.46 -4.54 6.12
N ALA A 246 -1.62 -3.86 5.35
CA ALA A 246 -1.23 -2.49 5.64
C ALA A 246 -2.43 -1.55 5.43
N THR A 247 -2.53 -0.50 6.21
CA THR A 247 -3.70 0.38 6.25
C THR A 247 -4.02 1.02 4.91
N TYR A 248 -3.03 1.45 4.12
CA TYR A 248 -3.23 2.04 2.80
C TYR A 248 -3.84 1.06 1.78
N LEU A 249 -3.70 -0.26 2.00
CA LEU A 249 -4.27 -1.32 1.16
C LEU A 249 -5.70 -1.70 1.55
N THR A 250 -6.24 -1.12 2.63
CA THR A 250 -7.64 -1.30 2.99
C THR A 250 -8.52 -0.39 2.12
N THR A 251 -9.67 -0.91 1.71
CA THR A 251 -10.60 -0.16 0.86
C THR A 251 -12.05 -0.41 1.23
N ILE A 252 -12.87 0.54 0.89
CA ILE A 252 -14.32 0.40 0.79
C ILE A 252 -14.77 1.09 -0.50
N ALA A 253 -15.63 0.43 -1.25
CA ALA A 253 -16.27 1.00 -2.43
C ALA A 253 -17.78 0.89 -2.28
N ILE A 254 -18.45 2.04 -2.21
CA ILE A 254 -19.90 2.18 -2.09
C ILE A 254 -20.43 2.67 -3.45
N GLY A 255 -21.32 1.89 -4.07
CA GLY A 255 -21.82 2.24 -5.40
C GLY A 255 -22.98 1.36 -5.81
N ARG A 256 -23.47 1.57 -7.02
CA ARG A 256 -24.45 0.68 -7.65
C ARG A 256 -23.73 -0.31 -8.56
N TRP A 257 -22.99 -1.20 -7.91
CA TRP A 257 -22.11 -2.15 -8.57
C TRP A 257 -22.87 -3.32 -9.18
N ARG A 258 -22.44 -3.75 -10.37
CA ARG A 258 -22.68 -5.10 -10.84
C ARG A 258 -21.63 -6.02 -10.23
N VAL A 259 -22.01 -6.75 -9.21
CA VAL A 259 -21.11 -7.72 -8.55
C VAL A 259 -21.18 -9.05 -9.28
N VAL A 260 -20.02 -9.57 -9.66
CA VAL A 260 -19.84 -10.89 -10.27
C VAL A 260 -19.03 -11.75 -9.32
N ARG A 261 -19.46 -12.99 -9.13
CA ARG A 261 -18.76 -13.97 -8.28
C ARG A 261 -18.37 -15.18 -9.08
N SER A 262 -17.13 -15.60 -8.89
CA SER A 262 -16.56 -16.83 -9.45
C SER A 262 -15.53 -17.40 -8.47
N ALA A 263 -14.75 -18.38 -8.92
CA ALA A 263 -13.65 -18.93 -8.12
C ALA A 263 -12.47 -19.26 -9.04
N LEU A 264 -11.26 -19.21 -8.49
CA LEU A 264 -10.06 -19.76 -9.12
C LEU A 264 -10.13 -21.31 -9.12
N PRO A 265 -9.28 -21.98 -9.91
CA PRO A 265 -9.28 -23.46 -9.98
C PRO A 265 -9.04 -24.17 -8.63
N ASP A 266 -8.38 -23.53 -7.69
CA ASP A 266 -8.12 -24.02 -6.33
C ASP A 266 -9.28 -23.76 -5.35
N GLY A 267 -10.34 -23.08 -5.79
CA GLY A 267 -11.50 -22.73 -4.99
C GLY A 267 -11.44 -21.35 -4.34
N THR A 268 -10.35 -20.60 -4.50
CA THR A 268 -10.24 -19.22 -4.00
C THR A 268 -11.36 -18.35 -4.59
N PRO A 269 -12.21 -17.70 -3.77
CA PRO A 269 -13.31 -16.89 -4.26
C PRO A 269 -12.80 -15.65 -5.02
N VAL A 270 -13.42 -15.37 -6.15
CA VAL A 270 -13.19 -14.15 -6.95
C VAL A 270 -14.46 -13.31 -6.92
N ILE A 271 -14.33 -12.06 -6.48
CA ILE A 271 -15.44 -11.12 -6.38
C ILE A 271 -15.06 -9.84 -7.12
N ASP A 272 -15.77 -9.55 -8.19
CA ASP A 272 -15.56 -8.36 -9.01
C ASP A 272 -16.74 -7.41 -8.90
N ALA A 273 -16.46 -6.12 -8.83
CA ALA A 273 -17.47 -5.07 -8.82
C ALA A 273 -17.27 -4.13 -10.01
N TYR A 274 -18.26 -4.02 -10.86
CA TYR A 274 -18.19 -3.20 -12.08
C TYR A 274 -19.18 -2.04 -12.02
N ALA A 275 -18.71 -0.84 -12.32
CA ALA A 275 -19.57 0.27 -12.69
C ALA A 275 -20.24 0.01 -14.07
N SER A 276 -21.33 0.68 -14.36
CA SER A 276 -22.12 0.43 -15.57
C SER A 276 -21.38 0.70 -16.90
N ASN A 277 -20.31 1.49 -16.87
CA ASN A 277 -19.48 1.86 -18.02
C ASN A 277 -18.09 1.17 -18.03
N ALA A 278 -17.87 0.16 -17.20
CA ALA A 278 -16.59 -0.56 -17.08
C ALA A 278 -16.52 -1.86 -17.91
N GLU A 279 -17.20 -1.93 -19.07
CA GLU A 279 -17.28 -3.17 -19.87
C GLU A 279 -15.93 -3.59 -20.46
N ALA A 280 -15.11 -2.63 -20.91
CA ALA A 280 -13.78 -2.93 -21.45
C ALA A 280 -12.85 -3.54 -20.36
N ALA A 281 -12.91 -3.00 -19.15
CA ALA A 281 -12.18 -3.54 -18.02
C ALA A 281 -12.67 -4.95 -17.64
N ARG A 282 -13.97 -5.21 -17.76
CA ARG A 282 -14.55 -6.54 -17.53
C ARG A 282 -14.02 -7.58 -18.50
N GLU A 283 -13.83 -7.25 -19.77
CA GLU A 283 -13.23 -8.16 -20.75
C GLU A 283 -11.78 -8.50 -20.39
N ALA A 284 -11.02 -7.51 -19.93
CA ALA A 284 -9.65 -7.72 -19.50
C ALA A 284 -9.56 -8.60 -18.24
N GLU A 285 -10.48 -8.39 -17.28
CA GLU A 285 -10.54 -9.12 -16.01
C GLU A 285 -10.92 -10.60 -16.18
N GLN A 286 -11.60 -10.98 -17.26
CA GLN A 286 -11.85 -12.40 -17.56
C GLN A 286 -10.55 -13.22 -17.66
N ARG A 287 -9.41 -12.56 -17.84
CA ARG A 287 -8.09 -13.20 -17.83
C ARG A 287 -7.46 -13.32 -16.43
N LEU A 288 -8.12 -12.86 -15.37
CA LEU A 288 -7.58 -12.91 -14.01
C LEU A 288 -7.08 -14.31 -13.60
N PRO A 289 -7.80 -15.42 -13.84
CA PRO A 289 -7.28 -16.75 -13.51
C PRO A 289 -5.95 -17.07 -14.21
N GLU A 290 -5.84 -16.73 -15.50
CA GLU A 290 -4.61 -16.92 -16.29
C GLU A 290 -3.47 -16.03 -15.77
N ILE A 291 -3.79 -14.79 -15.37
CA ILE A 291 -2.83 -13.83 -14.82
C ILE A 291 -2.30 -14.32 -13.47
N LEU A 292 -3.18 -14.74 -12.57
CA LEU A 292 -2.78 -15.24 -11.26
C LEU A 292 -1.99 -16.57 -11.35
N GLU A 293 -2.34 -17.47 -12.25
CA GLU A 293 -1.55 -18.67 -12.54
C GLU A 293 -0.15 -18.30 -13.02
N PHE A 294 -0.04 -17.36 -13.96
CA PHE A 294 1.24 -16.87 -14.46
C PHE A 294 2.07 -16.25 -13.34
N LEU A 295 1.52 -15.31 -12.58
CA LEU A 295 2.22 -14.63 -11.47
C LEU A 295 2.63 -15.63 -10.38
N SER A 296 1.75 -16.60 -10.05
CA SER A 296 2.08 -17.69 -9.12
C SER A 296 3.24 -18.54 -9.60
N SER A 297 3.33 -18.78 -10.91
CA SER A 297 4.45 -19.50 -11.50
C SER A 297 5.80 -18.77 -11.34
N ARG A 298 5.76 -17.43 -11.22
CA ARG A 298 6.94 -16.55 -11.10
C ARG A 298 7.29 -16.21 -9.66
N PHE A 299 6.27 -15.98 -8.80
CA PHE A 299 6.45 -15.41 -7.46
C PHE A 299 6.15 -16.38 -6.31
N GLY A 300 5.57 -17.54 -6.63
CA GLY A 300 5.08 -18.51 -5.65
C GLY A 300 3.55 -18.48 -5.52
N PRO A 301 2.96 -19.37 -4.69
CA PRO A 301 1.51 -19.45 -4.54
C PRO A 301 0.85 -18.10 -4.26
N TYR A 302 -0.39 -17.91 -4.74
CA TYR A 302 -1.17 -16.72 -4.43
C TYR A 302 -1.32 -16.56 -2.91
N PRO A 303 -1.01 -15.39 -2.33
CA PRO A 303 -0.82 -15.30 -0.88
C PRO A 303 -2.10 -15.09 -0.06
N PHE A 304 -3.28 -14.90 -0.68
CA PHE A 304 -4.50 -14.47 0.00
C PHE A 304 -5.68 -15.39 -0.22
N GLU A 305 -6.69 -15.27 0.67
CA GLU A 305 -7.90 -16.09 0.66
C GLU A 305 -8.97 -15.64 -0.34
N ALA A 306 -8.79 -14.52 -1.03
CA ALA A 306 -9.73 -13.99 -2.01
C ALA A 306 -9.00 -13.23 -3.13
N ALA A 307 -9.66 -13.08 -4.28
CA ALA A 307 -9.19 -12.29 -5.41
C ALA A 307 -10.35 -11.52 -6.07
N GLY A 308 -10.05 -10.72 -7.09
CA GLY A 308 -11.01 -9.95 -7.90
C GLY A 308 -10.61 -8.49 -8.04
N GLY A 309 -11.56 -7.63 -8.41
CA GLY A 309 -11.28 -6.21 -8.66
C GLY A 309 -12.48 -5.30 -8.47
N ILE A 310 -12.21 -4.00 -8.31
CA ILE A 310 -13.20 -2.92 -8.28
C ILE A 310 -12.97 -2.03 -9.51
N PHE A 311 -13.90 -2.04 -10.45
CA PHE A 311 -13.79 -1.32 -11.72
C PHE A 311 -14.68 -0.10 -11.69
N LEU A 312 -14.06 1.05 -11.52
CA LEU A 312 -14.73 2.33 -11.28
C LEU A 312 -15.41 2.87 -12.54
N GLY A 313 -16.43 3.72 -12.35
CA GLY A 313 -17.08 4.47 -13.41
C GLY A 313 -16.35 5.75 -13.82
N ALA A 314 -15.45 6.24 -12.97
CA ALA A 314 -14.58 7.39 -13.20
C ALA A 314 -13.15 7.03 -12.82
N SER A 315 -12.16 7.65 -13.46
CA SER A 315 -10.75 7.43 -13.13
C SER A 315 -10.37 8.25 -11.90
N LEU A 316 -9.60 7.64 -11.00
CA LEU A 316 -8.91 8.35 -9.92
C LEU A 316 -7.58 8.98 -10.41
N GLY A 317 -7.17 8.69 -11.65
CA GLY A 317 -5.89 9.07 -12.21
C GLY A 317 -4.88 7.91 -12.21
N TYR A 318 -5.14 6.86 -11.45
CA TYR A 318 -4.31 5.66 -11.29
C TYR A 318 -5.18 4.42 -11.04
N ALA A 319 -4.59 3.24 -11.05
CA ALA A 319 -5.09 2.02 -10.44
C ALA A 319 -4.40 1.84 -9.08
N LEU A 320 -4.93 0.99 -8.19
CA LEU A 320 -4.34 0.77 -6.88
C LEU A 320 -4.50 -0.70 -6.47
N GLU A 321 -3.43 -1.26 -5.94
CA GLU A 321 -3.26 -2.66 -5.58
C GLU A 321 -3.98 -3.08 -4.29
N THR A 322 -5.03 -2.42 -3.84
CA THR A 322 -5.72 -2.74 -2.58
C THR A 322 -5.84 -4.25 -2.38
N GLN A 323 -5.49 -4.73 -1.18
CA GLN A 323 -5.26 -6.16 -0.95
C GLN A 323 -6.49 -7.01 -1.28
N THR A 324 -6.32 -8.06 -2.07
CA THR A 324 -7.34 -8.97 -2.61
C THR A 324 -8.35 -8.35 -3.58
N ARG A 325 -8.38 -7.03 -3.71
CA ARG A 325 -9.41 -6.31 -4.47
C ARG A 325 -8.87 -5.01 -5.08
N PRO A 326 -7.90 -5.09 -6.01
CA PRO A 326 -7.36 -3.91 -6.66
C PRO A 326 -8.44 -3.02 -7.28
N ILE A 327 -8.17 -1.72 -7.31
CA ILE A 327 -9.07 -0.70 -7.86
C ILE A 327 -8.57 -0.29 -9.25
N TYR A 328 -9.47 -0.29 -10.22
CA TYR A 328 -9.15 -0.01 -11.62
C TYR A 328 -9.97 1.13 -12.18
N PRO A 329 -9.40 1.94 -13.10
CA PRO A 329 -10.18 2.89 -13.91
C PRO A 329 -11.10 2.14 -14.89
N PRO A 330 -12.12 2.83 -15.46
CA PRO A 330 -13.07 2.19 -16.38
C PRO A 330 -12.42 1.63 -17.66
N GLN A 331 -11.24 2.12 -18.03
CA GLN A 331 -10.45 1.66 -19.19
C GLN A 331 -9.35 0.66 -18.80
N GLY A 332 -9.49 -0.04 -17.67
CA GLY A 332 -8.55 -1.06 -17.25
C GLY A 332 -8.25 -2.06 -18.37
N ASN A 333 -6.99 -2.37 -18.57
CA ASN A 333 -6.53 -3.33 -19.57
C ASN A 333 -5.72 -4.45 -18.91
N VAL A 334 -5.40 -5.49 -19.67
CA VAL A 334 -4.68 -6.67 -19.15
C VAL A 334 -3.34 -6.31 -18.52
N GLU A 335 -2.59 -5.35 -19.06
CA GLU A 335 -1.28 -4.98 -18.49
C GLU A 335 -1.42 -4.32 -17.13
N ILE A 336 -2.43 -3.44 -16.94
CA ILE A 336 -2.72 -2.86 -15.62
C ILE A 336 -3.17 -3.95 -14.64
N ILE A 337 -4.02 -4.90 -15.08
CA ILE A 337 -4.45 -6.00 -14.22
C ILE A 337 -3.25 -6.88 -13.81
N VAL A 338 -2.28 -7.13 -14.70
CA VAL A 338 -1.04 -7.83 -14.35
C VAL A 338 -0.24 -7.05 -13.30
N HIS A 339 -0.13 -5.73 -13.46
CA HIS A 339 0.59 -4.86 -12.53
C HIS A 339 -0.02 -4.92 -11.12
N GLU A 340 -1.31 -4.58 -11.00
CA GLU A 340 -1.99 -4.53 -9.70
C GLU A 340 -2.06 -5.90 -9.02
N ASN A 341 -2.14 -6.99 -9.80
CA ASN A 341 -2.09 -8.32 -9.22
C ASN A 341 -0.67 -8.78 -8.86
N ALA A 342 0.38 -8.26 -9.50
CA ALA A 342 1.76 -8.55 -9.10
C ALA A 342 2.07 -7.97 -7.71
N HIS A 343 1.45 -6.84 -7.36
CA HIS A 343 1.54 -6.26 -6.04
C HIS A 343 1.02 -7.17 -4.93
N GLN A 344 0.13 -8.13 -5.21
CA GLN A 344 -0.34 -9.04 -4.19
C GLN A 344 0.83 -9.83 -3.54
N TRP A 345 1.95 -10.01 -4.25
CA TRP A 345 3.20 -10.56 -3.71
C TRP A 345 4.18 -9.45 -3.28
N TYR A 346 4.41 -8.44 -4.17
CA TYR A 346 5.38 -7.34 -3.99
C TYR A 346 4.65 -6.04 -3.66
N GLY A 347 4.52 -5.72 -2.39
CA GLY A 347 3.73 -4.62 -1.83
C GLY A 347 2.79 -5.11 -0.74
N ASN A 348 1.99 -6.14 -1.02
CA ASN A 348 0.93 -6.61 -0.12
C ASN A 348 1.42 -7.75 0.79
N ALA A 349 1.83 -8.90 0.23
CA ALA A 349 2.38 -9.98 1.05
C ALA A 349 3.72 -9.57 1.70
N VAL A 350 4.59 -8.90 0.94
CA VAL A 350 5.83 -8.30 1.43
C VAL A 350 5.74 -6.80 1.24
N SER A 351 5.51 -6.02 2.30
CA SER A 351 5.41 -4.57 2.22
C SER A 351 6.76 -3.89 2.48
N VAL A 352 6.90 -2.65 2.04
CA VAL A 352 8.09 -1.83 2.31
C VAL A 352 8.21 -1.49 3.80
N ARG A 353 9.44 -1.25 4.26
CA ARG A 353 9.68 -0.69 5.60
C ARG A 353 9.55 0.82 5.62
N ARG A 354 9.85 1.47 4.50
CA ARG A 354 9.79 2.92 4.30
C ARG A 354 9.35 3.22 2.88
N TRP A 355 8.73 4.33 2.69
CA TRP A 355 8.30 4.77 1.38
C TRP A 355 9.47 5.04 0.41
N SER A 356 10.66 5.32 0.94
CA SER A 356 11.90 5.37 0.13
C SER A 356 12.27 4.04 -0.54
N ASP A 357 11.68 2.91 -0.13
CA ASP A 357 11.89 1.57 -0.66
C ASP A 357 10.84 1.15 -1.71
N ILE A 358 9.96 2.06 -2.15
CA ILE A 358 8.79 1.80 -3.00
C ILE A 358 9.10 1.05 -4.31
N CYS A 359 10.35 1.10 -4.78
CA CYS A 359 10.79 0.30 -5.94
C CYS A 359 10.64 -1.22 -5.71
N LEU A 360 10.60 -1.70 -4.46
CA LEU A 360 10.26 -3.10 -4.15
C LEU A 360 8.85 -3.47 -4.60
N ASN A 361 7.93 -2.52 -4.55
CA ASN A 361 6.57 -2.69 -5.04
C ASN A 361 6.55 -2.41 -6.55
N GLU A 362 6.77 -1.18 -6.94
CA GLU A 362 6.49 -0.64 -8.26
C GLU A 362 7.42 -1.13 -9.36
N CYS A 363 8.73 -1.21 -9.09
CA CYS A 363 9.66 -1.67 -10.11
C CYS A 363 9.44 -3.14 -10.47
N LEU A 364 9.06 -3.97 -9.47
CA LEU A 364 8.81 -5.39 -9.67
C LEU A 364 7.43 -5.65 -10.29
N ALA A 365 6.39 -4.91 -9.89
CA ALA A 365 5.07 -4.98 -10.53
C ALA A 365 5.13 -4.49 -11.99
N SER A 366 5.85 -3.40 -12.27
CA SER A 366 6.09 -2.94 -13.64
C SER A 366 6.88 -3.98 -14.47
N TYR A 367 7.83 -4.67 -13.83
CA TYR A 367 8.58 -5.72 -14.52
C TYR A 367 7.74 -6.99 -14.75
N ALA A 368 6.75 -7.27 -13.90
CA ALA A 368 5.79 -8.34 -14.13
C ALA A 368 5.01 -8.16 -15.46
N GLN A 369 4.69 -6.92 -15.85
CA GLN A 369 4.11 -6.63 -17.16
C GLN A 369 5.06 -7.03 -18.32
N TRP A 370 6.36 -6.80 -18.17
CA TRP A 370 7.36 -7.23 -19.14
C TRP A 370 7.41 -8.75 -19.24
N LEU A 371 7.48 -9.44 -18.10
CA LEU A 371 7.47 -10.91 -18.04
C LEU A 371 6.19 -11.51 -18.65
N TRP A 372 5.04 -10.86 -18.43
CA TRP A 372 3.78 -11.25 -19.04
C TRP A 372 3.83 -11.15 -20.56
N ARG A 373 4.32 -10.03 -21.11
CA ARG A 373 4.47 -9.84 -22.56
C ARG A 373 5.46 -10.86 -23.16
N GLU A 374 6.59 -11.12 -22.51
CA GLU A 374 7.52 -12.16 -22.91
C GLU A 374 6.82 -13.52 -23.05
N ALA A 375 6.09 -13.92 -22.01
CA ALA A 375 5.44 -15.23 -21.94
C ALA A 375 4.23 -15.38 -22.86
N LYS A 376 3.43 -14.34 -23.06
CA LYS A 376 2.13 -14.42 -23.76
C LYS A 376 2.16 -13.93 -25.19
N THR A 377 3.12 -13.09 -25.56
CA THR A 377 3.24 -12.54 -26.93
C THR A 377 4.58 -12.86 -27.59
N GLY A 378 5.52 -13.48 -26.87
CA GLY A 378 6.87 -13.71 -27.37
C GLY A 378 7.69 -12.42 -27.52
N ALA A 379 7.37 -11.36 -26.74
CA ALA A 379 8.09 -10.11 -26.79
C ALA A 379 9.57 -10.29 -26.48
N ASN A 380 10.42 -9.63 -27.24
CA ASN A 380 11.87 -9.62 -27.01
C ASN A 380 12.24 -8.53 -26.02
N LEU A 381 12.34 -8.88 -24.74
CA LEU A 381 12.62 -7.93 -23.68
C LEU A 381 13.99 -7.24 -23.81
N ASP A 382 14.99 -7.89 -24.41
CA ASP A 382 16.27 -7.25 -24.69
C ASP A 382 16.13 -6.15 -25.75
N GLN A 383 15.19 -6.30 -26.70
CA GLN A 383 14.88 -5.24 -27.65
C GLN A 383 14.09 -4.10 -26.97
N ASP A 384 13.08 -4.43 -26.15
CA ASP A 384 12.32 -3.44 -25.39
C ASP A 384 13.26 -2.61 -24.49
N TYR A 385 14.22 -3.28 -23.86
CA TYR A 385 15.25 -2.64 -23.05
C TYR A 385 16.11 -1.66 -23.86
N ARG A 386 16.63 -2.11 -25.03
CA ARG A 386 17.41 -1.22 -25.94
C ARG A 386 16.64 0.03 -26.34
N ASP A 387 15.36 -0.13 -26.65
CA ASP A 387 14.50 0.97 -27.03
C ASP A 387 14.20 1.91 -25.86
N ALA A 388 14.09 1.36 -24.66
CA ALA A 388 13.90 2.13 -23.44
C ALA A 388 15.16 2.93 -23.06
N VAL A 389 16.38 2.36 -23.21
CA VAL A 389 17.67 3.06 -22.95
C VAL A 389 17.80 4.37 -23.74
N ARG A 390 17.17 4.47 -24.91
CA ARG A 390 17.22 5.67 -25.75
C ARG A 390 16.32 6.81 -25.27
N ARG A 391 15.37 6.52 -24.39
CA ARG A 391 14.27 7.42 -24.00
C ARG A 391 14.21 7.72 -22.51
N VAL A 392 14.81 6.86 -21.68
CA VAL A 392 14.71 6.95 -20.22
C VAL A 392 15.49 8.14 -19.67
N ASP A 393 14.93 8.79 -18.65
CA ASP A 393 15.65 9.78 -17.85
C ASP A 393 16.48 9.08 -16.76
N PHE A 394 17.77 8.95 -16.98
CA PHE A 394 18.69 8.34 -16.01
C PHE A 394 18.86 9.14 -14.72
N ARG A 395 18.50 10.44 -14.71
CA ARG A 395 18.63 11.30 -13.52
C ARG A 395 17.67 10.93 -12.40
N LEU A 396 16.63 10.16 -12.70
CA LEU A 396 15.67 9.69 -11.71
C LEU A 396 16.32 8.60 -10.83
N ARG A 397 16.25 8.77 -9.52
CA ARG A 397 16.61 7.74 -8.56
C ARG A 397 15.46 6.75 -8.43
N LEU A 398 15.75 5.53 -8.04
CA LEU A 398 14.78 4.47 -7.77
C LEU A 398 14.70 4.10 -6.28
N THR A 399 15.66 4.60 -5.49
CA THR A 399 15.67 4.59 -4.02
C THR A 399 16.17 5.94 -3.55
N GLU A 400 15.81 6.34 -2.34
CA GLU A 400 16.23 7.63 -1.76
C GLU A 400 15.90 8.84 -2.67
N MET A 401 14.71 8.79 -3.33
CA MET A 401 14.28 9.80 -4.31
C MET A 401 13.91 11.14 -3.67
N GLY A 402 13.64 11.16 -2.36
CA GLY A 402 13.09 12.29 -1.61
C GLY A 402 11.56 12.36 -1.65
N SER A 403 10.96 12.85 -0.57
CA SER A 403 9.50 12.98 -0.41
C SER A 403 8.84 13.68 -1.59
N GLY A 404 7.71 13.15 -2.05
CA GLY A 404 6.95 13.63 -3.22
C GLY A 404 7.53 13.22 -4.57
N ASN A 405 8.62 12.41 -4.60
CA ASN A 405 9.22 11.89 -5.82
C ASN A 405 9.20 10.36 -5.91
N GLU A 406 8.56 9.68 -4.99
CA GLU A 406 8.59 8.23 -4.78
C GLU A 406 8.19 7.47 -6.05
N PHE A 407 7.18 7.95 -6.74
CA PHE A 407 6.64 7.30 -7.94
C PHE A 407 7.30 7.76 -9.25
N ARG A 408 8.30 8.65 -9.17
CA ARG A 408 9.02 9.11 -10.36
C ARG A 408 10.09 8.11 -10.76
N GLY A 409 9.98 7.56 -11.95
CA GLY A 409 10.98 6.63 -12.49
C GLY A 409 10.71 5.16 -12.25
N VAL A 410 9.96 4.78 -11.21
CA VAL A 410 9.68 3.37 -10.87
C VAL A 410 8.95 2.63 -11.99
N TYR A 411 8.10 3.30 -12.75
CA TYR A 411 7.35 2.74 -13.89
C TYR A 411 8.15 2.76 -15.22
N THR A 412 9.24 3.50 -15.29
CA THR A 412 10.02 3.68 -16.55
C THR A 412 11.45 3.16 -16.42
N LYS A 413 12.27 3.74 -15.56
CA LYS A 413 13.63 3.28 -15.25
C LYS A 413 13.61 1.99 -14.43
N GLY A 414 12.60 1.80 -13.57
CA GLY A 414 12.47 0.64 -12.69
C GLY A 414 12.50 -0.69 -13.43
N PRO A 415 11.54 -1.00 -14.33
CA PRO A 415 11.55 -2.28 -15.06
C PRO A 415 12.81 -2.49 -15.90
N MET A 416 13.45 -1.42 -16.38
CA MET A 416 14.75 -1.51 -17.07
C MET A 416 15.85 -1.96 -16.12
N ALA A 417 15.93 -1.35 -14.92
CA ALA A 417 16.93 -1.71 -13.91
C ALA A 417 16.76 -3.17 -13.47
N ILE A 418 15.52 -3.64 -13.31
CA ILE A 418 15.20 -5.04 -12.98
C ILE A 418 15.56 -5.96 -14.16
N HIS A 419 15.33 -5.56 -15.42
CA HIS A 419 15.76 -6.35 -16.58
C HIS A 419 17.29 -6.43 -16.68
N ALA A 420 17.99 -5.32 -16.47
CA ALA A 420 19.45 -5.33 -16.41
C ALA A 420 19.95 -6.23 -15.27
N LEU A 421 19.32 -6.22 -14.10
CA LEU A 421 19.63 -7.14 -12.98
C LEU A 421 19.44 -8.61 -13.40
N ARG A 422 18.33 -8.95 -14.06
CA ARG A 422 18.08 -10.30 -14.59
C ARG A 422 19.22 -10.75 -15.51
N ARG A 423 19.70 -9.88 -16.39
CA ARG A 423 20.83 -10.19 -17.30
C ARG A 423 22.17 -10.22 -16.59
N GLN A 424 22.34 -9.44 -15.53
CA GLN A 424 23.55 -9.43 -14.70
C GLN A 424 23.73 -10.75 -13.96
N ILE A 425 22.68 -11.28 -13.33
CA ILE A 425 22.77 -12.47 -12.48
C ILE A 425 22.38 -13.77 -13.21
N GLY A 426 21.76 -13.67 -14.39
CA GLY A 426 21.25 -14.78 -15.19
C GLY A 426 19.84 -15.22 -14.78
N ASP A 427 19.10 -15.83 -15.74
CA ASP A 427 17.68 -16.15 -15.60
C ASP A 427 17.39 -17.10 -14.42
N ALA A 428 18.22 -18.13 -14.21
CA ALA A 428 18.02 -19.12 -13.14
C ALA A 428 18.15 -18.50 -11.74
N ALA A 429 19.16 -17.66 -11.52
CA ALA A 429 19.33 -16.94 -10.23
C ALA A 429 18.19 -15.92 -10.06
N PHE A 430 17.79 -15.23 -11.11
CA PHE A 430 16.70 -14.26 -11.08
C PHE A 430 15.36 -14.92 -10.72
N ASP A 431 15.00 -16.06 -11.33
CA ASP A 431 13.79 -16.81 -10.96
C ASP A 431 13.83 -17.29 -9.49
N THR A 432 15.00 -17.66 -9.00
CA THR A 432 15.20 -18.01 -7.57
C THR A 432 14.99 -16.79 -6.68
N VAL A 433 15.51 -15.62 -7.07
CA VAL A 433 15.32 -14.36 -6.33
C VAL A 433 13.83 -14.02 -6.23
N LEU A 434 13.10 -14.04 -7.36
CA LEU A 434 11.69 -13.65 -7.35
C LEU A 434 10.85 -14.50 -6.40
N LYS A 435 10.97 -15.83 -6.47
CA LYS A 435 10.20 -16.74 -5.61
C LYS A 435 10.66 -16.71 -4.16
N GLY A 436 11.97 -16.80 -3.96
CA GLY A 436 12.53 -16.94 -2.62
C GLY A 436 12.41 -15.65 -1.79
N TRP A 437 12.40 -14.48 -2.43
CA TRP A 437 12.12 -13.21 -1.75
C TRP A 437 10.77 -13.21 -1.04
N VAL A 438 9.72 -13.55 -1.77
CA VAL A 438 8.36 -13.62 -1.22
C VAL A 438 8.27 -14.70 -0.12
N GLN A 439 8.82 -15.89 -0.36
CA GLN A 439 8.81 -16.96 0.64
C GLN A 439 9.51 -16.57 1.94
N ARG A 440 10.58 -15.76 1.85
CA ARG A 440 11.38 -15.32 3.01
C ARG A 440 10.70 -14.22 3.84
N HIS A 441 9.91 -13.38 3.20
CA HIS A 441 9.40 -12.13 3.80
C HIS A 441 7.87 -12.04 3.85
N ALA A 442 7.11 -13.02 3.32
CA ALA A 442 5.65 -12.98 3.29
C ALA A 442 5.04 -12.72 4.69
N GLY A 443 4.05 -11.85 4.74
CA GLY A 443 3.41 -11.40 5.97
C GLY A 443 4.17 -10.33 6.75
N GLY A 444 5.37 -9.94 6.28
CA GLY A 444 6.23 -8.95 6.93
C GLY A 444 6.61 -7.77 6.03
N ASN A 445 7.66 -7.08 6.44
CA ASN A 445 8.19 -5.90 5.78
C ASN A 445 9.68 -6.09 5.45
N ALA A 446 10.12 -5.49 4.34
CA ALA A 446 11.50 -5.52 3.93
C ALA A 446 11.95 -4.17 3.36
N SER A 447 13.26 -3.90 3.43
CA SER A 447 13.88 -2.73 2.82
C SER A 447 14.52 -3.08 1.47
N TRP A 448 14.80 -2.05 0.67
CA TRP A 448 15.57 -2.22 -0.56
C TRP A 448 16.97 -2.82 -0.29
N ARG A 449 17.60 -2.46 0.82
CA ARG A 449 18.91 -3.02 1.21
C ARG A 449 18.83 -4.51 1.57
N ASP A 450 17.74 -4.97 2.18
CA ASP A 450 17.50 -6.41 2.41
C ASP A 450 17.42 -7.15 1.06
N PHE A 451 16.78 -6.54 0.04
CA PHE A 451 16.69 -7.10 -1.31
C PHE A 451 18.06 -7.17 -1.99
N GLU A 452 18.86 -6.12 -1.94
CA GLU A 452 20.23 -6.11 -2.48
C GLU A 452 21.09 -7.22 -1.87
N ALA A 453 21.03 -7.37 -0.54
CA ALA A 453 21.75 -8.42 0.17
C ALA A 453 21.28 -9.81 -0.28
N TYR A 454 19.97 -10.01 -0.39
CA TYR A 454 19.39 -11.28 -0.82
C TYR A 454 19.75 -11.63 -2.28
N VAL A 455 19.71 -10.67 -3.18
CA VAL A 455 20.13 -10.88 -4.58
C VAL A 455 21.61 -11.27 -4.66
N SER A 456 22.45 -10.62 -3.86
CA SER A 456 23.90 -10.93 -3.79
C SER A 456 24.14 -12.32 -3.21
N GLU A 457 23.38 -12.73 -2.19
CA GLU A 457 23.40 -14.07 -1.59
C GLU A 457 23.07 -15.15 -2.63
N VAL A 458 21.93 -14.99 -3.33
CA VAL A 458 21.43 -15.98 -4.29
C VAL A 458 22.31 -16.08 -5.53
N SER A 459 22.80 -14.95 -6.04
CA SER A 459 23.61 -14.93 -7.27
C SER A 459 25.09 -15.27 -7.02
N GLY A 460 25.57 -15.17 -5.77
CA GLY A 460 26.98 -15.28 -5.43
C GLY A 460 27.83 -14.14 -5.99
N GLN A 461 27.24 -13.02 -6.41
CA GLN A 461 27.90 -11.88 -7.01
C GLN A 461 27.95 -10.67 -6.07
N ARG A 462 29.02 -9.86 -6.19
CA ARG A 462 29.08 -8.55 -5.56
C ARG A 462 28.42 -7.54 -6.49
N LEU A 463 27.31 -6.96 -6.05
CA LEU A 463 26.43 -6.13 -6.89
C LEU A 463 26.35 -4.67 -6.40
N ASP A 464 27.15 -4.26 -5.41
CA ASP A 464 27.13 -2.90 -4.85
C ASP A 464 27.18 -1.83 -5.96
N GLY A 465 28.18 -1.93 -6.85
CA GLY A 465 28.35 -0.97 -7.95
C GLY A 465 27.21 -0.99 -8.97
N PHE A 466 26.55 -2.15 -9.18
CA PHE A 466 25.37 -2.26 -10.02
C PHE A 466 24.17 -1.52 -9.40
N PHE A 467 23.89 -1.78 -8.12
CA PHE A 467 22.79 -1.14 -7.40
C PHE A 467 23.01 0.36 -7.24
N ASP A 468 24.24 0.79 -6.96
CA ASP A 468 24.57 2.22 -6.91
C ASP A 468 24.33 2.91 -8.25
N ALA A 469 24.76 2.31 -9.35
CA ALA A 469 24.59 2.90 -10.68
C ALA A 469 23.14 3.00 -11.13
N TRP A 470 22.31 1.96 -10.87
CA TRP A 470 20.95 1.90 -11.36
C TRP A 470 19.92 2.55 -10.42
N PHE A 471 20.07 2.37 -9.11
CA PHE A 471 19.02 2.70 -8.16
C PHE A 471 19.28 4.03 -7.42
N ARG A 472 20.54 4.32 -7.10
CA ARG A 472 20.93 5.57 -6.42
C ARG A 472 21.52 6.62 -7.35
N GLY A 473 22.13 6.19 -8.46
CA GLY A 473 22.78 7.05 -9.43
C GLY A 473 21.82 7.93 -10.20
N THR A 474 22.32 9.12 -10.56
CA THR A 474 21.64 10.13 -11.40
C THR A 474 22.27 10.28 -12.77
N ASP A 475 23.26 9.45 -13.08
CA ASP A 475 23.94 9.42 -14.37
C ASP A 475 23.57 8.14 -15.13
N ARG A 476 23.82 8.14 -16.44
CA ARG A 476 23.75 6.93 -17.24
C ARG A 476 24.73 5.90 -16.68
N PRO A 477 24.30 4.68 -16.34
CA PRO A 477 25.21 3.64 -15.86
C PRO A 477 26.38 3.39 -16.80
N ALA A 478 27.54 3.05 -16.24
CA ALA A 478 28.69 2.62 -17.06
C ALA A 478 28.29 1.42 -17.95
N GLU A 479 28.95 1.28 -19.09
CA GLU A 479 28.64 0.25 -20.10
C GLU A 479 28.55 -1.17 -19.53
N ALA A 480 29.40 -1.49 -18.53
CA ALA A 480 29.38 -2.79 -17.87
C ALA A 480 28.06 -3.09 -17.10
N PHE A 481 27.43 -2.05 -16.55
CA PHE A 481 26.15 -2.16 -15.83
C PHE A 481 24.96 -1.87 -16.74
N LEU A 482 25.16 -1.09 -17.80
CA LEU A 482 24.12 -0.78 -18.78
C LEU A 482 23.85 -1.97 -19.71
N TRP A 483 24.89 -2.71 -20.07
CA TRP A 483 24.80 -3.86 -20.99
C TRP A 483 25.33 -5.15 -20.35
N PRO A 484 24.79 -5.58 -19.20
CA PRO A 484 25.30 -6.75 -18.50
C PRO A 484 24.91 -8.05 -19.22
N GLY A 485 25.70 -9.11 -18.97
CA GLY A 485 25.44 -10.46 -19.44
C GLY A 485 25.35 -10.56 -20.96
N THR A 486 24.17 -10.90 -21.47
CA THR A 486 23.90 -11.06 -22.92
C THR A 486 23.43 -9.78 -23.61
N LEU A 487 23.11 -8.72 -22.86
CA LEU A 487 22.68 -7.46 -23.46
C LEU A 487 23.78 -6.84 -24.32
N ARG A 488 23.36 -6.27 -25.42
CA ARG A 488 24.24 -5.52 -26.35
C ARG A 488 23.56 -4.21 -26.75
N PRO A 489 24.31 -3.12 -27.05
CA PRO A 489 23.78 -1.85 -27.56
C PRO A 489 22.89 -1.96 -28.78
#